data_af432e4ddd0ca434a08f5af11b79018d
#
_entry.id   af432e4ddd0ca434a08f5af11b79018d
#
_cell.length_a   1.000
_cell.length_b   1.000
_cell.length_c   1.000
_cell.angle_alpha   90.00
_cell.angle_beta   90.00
_cell.angle_gamma   90.00
#
_symmetry.space_group_name_H-M   'P 1'
#
loop_
_entity.id
_entity.type
_entity.pdbx_description
1 polymer ?
#
loop_
_entity_poly.entity_id
_entity_poly.type
_entity_poly.pdbx_seq_one_letter_code
_entity_poly.pdbx_strand_id
1 'polypeptide(L)'
;MKSASRTIFILALTLFSATVFAQDNKLISLEALVNKTDPAWPLVKKWIDSAKNKVEVLPVDSAKAKEVLYNAQMTTYATLGSVIYNTGGIMIDNGWIRILGSGSERLTRNIAEWNKGKTIKEYGDNIPYLLIADDAVGGFFAINYGGLGKDIKNVYYLEPNTLTWQPLGAGYGEFLVFCFDSDLSKFYKGLRWNNWNQFIGNLDGTKTYSFRPYLWQEGTDIEKCTRKLVGIEDMYRFNIMKSKELNADKGIKKDESKKQETKTEQ
;
A
#
# COMPACT_ATOMS: atom_id res chain seq x y z
N MET A 1 66.95 -22.16 47.03
CA MET A 1 65.62 -21.72 47.41
C MET A 1 65.15 -20.66 46.36
N LYS A 2 64.30 -21.05 45.43
CA LYS A 2 63.75 -20.12 44.38
C LYS A 2 62.31 -19.76 44.73
N SER A 3 62.09 -18.49 45.04
CA SER A 3 60.76 -17.93 45.28
C SER A 3 60.03 -17.71 43.93
N ALA A 4 58.86 -18.31 43.75
CA ALA A 4 58.01 -18.11 42.60
C ALA A 4 56.96 -17.00 42.93
N SER A 5 57.13 -15.87 42.28
CA SER A 5 56.15 -14.77 42.32
C SER A 5 54.92 -15.09 41.43
N ARG A 6 53.77 -15.20 42.05
CA ARG A 6 52.45 -15.35 41.31
C ARG A 6 51.90 -13.98 40.99
N THR A 7 51.94 -13.62 39.71
CA THR A 7 51.27 -12.42 39.19
C THR A 7 49.78 -12.73 38.94
N ILE A 8 48.90 -12.09 39.70
CA ILE A 8 47.44 -12.17 39.52
C ILE A 8 47.04 -11.16 38.45
N PHE A 9 46.57 -11.64 37.30
CA PHE A 9 45.98 -10.83 36.28
C PHE A 9 44.50 -10.59 36.64
N ILE A 10 44.14 -9.35 37.04
CA ILE A 10 42.75 -8.95 37.22
C ILE A 10 42.21 -8.48 35.86
N LEU A 11 41.34 -9.30 35.26
CA LEU A 11 40.65 -8.98 34.04
C LEU A 11 39.44 -8.05 34.38
N ALA A 12 39.59 -6.75 34.16
CA ALA A 12 38.51 -5.80 34.32
C ALA A 12 37.54 -5.93 33.15
N LEU A 13 36.39 -6.57 33.40
CA LEU A 13 35.27 -6.68 32.43
C LEU A 13 34.49 -5.37 32.43
N THR A 14 34.78 -4.46 31.50
CA THR A 14 33.98 -3.25 31.27
C THR A 14 32.67 -3.61 30.58
N LEU A 15 31.60 -3.65 31.35
CA LEU A 15 30.22 -3.71 30.84
C LEU A 15 29.91 -2.40 30.08
N PHE A 16 29.97 -2.44 28.76
CA PHE A 16 29.45 -1.37 27.90
C PHE A 16 27.93 -1.47 27.91
N SER A 17 27.28 -0.72 28.79
CA SER A 17 25.83 -0.55 28.73
C SER A 17 25.48 0.27 27.48
N ALA A 18 25.07 -0.38 26.42
CA ALA A 18 24.47 0.29 25.27
C ALA A 18 23.11 0.86 25.71
N THR A 19 23.09 2.15 26.06
CA THR A 19 21.85 2.90 26.20
C THR A 19 21.23 3.00 24.80
N VAL A 20 20.23 2.15 24.53
CA VAL A 20 19.32 2.32 23.39
C VAL A 20 18.55 3.60 23.68
N PHE A 21 18.94 4.70 23.05
CA PHE A 21 18.09 5.88 22.99
C PHE A 21 16.86 5.49 22.16
N ALA A 22 15.75 5.23 22.83
CA ALA A 22 14.45 5.23 22.18
C ALA A 22 14.29 6.65 21.62
N GLN A 23 14.31 6.78 20.31
CA GLN A 23 14.00 8.02 19.63
C GLN A 23 12.50 8.24 19.88
N ASP A 24 12.15 9.13 20.80
CA ASP A 24 10.78 9.59 21.01
C ASP A 24 10.33 10.23 19.68
N ASN A 25 9.66 9.48 18.85
CA ASN A 25 9.03 9.96 17.63
C ASN A 25 7.86 10.86 18.03
N LYS A 26 8.18 12.11 18.40
CA LYS A 26 7.17 13.09 18.75
C LYS A 26 6.34 13.41 17.52
N LEU A 27 5.07 13.02 17.56
CA LEU A 27 4.13 13.31 16.48
C LEU A 27 4.03 14.83 16.24
N ILE A 28 3.96 15.21 14.96
CA ILE A 28 3.75 16.59 14.53
C ILE A 28 2.33 17.00 14.93
N SER A 29 2.14 18.21 15.47
CA SER A 29 0.82 18.67 15.89
C SER A 29 -0.12 18.83 14.69
N LEU A 30 -1.43 18.68 14.93
CA LEU A 30 -2.44 18.84 13.89
C LEU A 30 -2.36 20.22 13.21
N GLU A 31 -2.11 21.28 13.99
CA GLU A 31 -1.97 22.66 13.49
C GLU A 31 -0.82 22.78 12.49
N ALA A 32 0.29 22.07 12.73
CA ALA A 32 1.45 22.07 11.83
C ALA A 32 1.21 21.20 10.58
N LEU A 33 0.36 20.16 10.69
CA LEU A 33 -0.01 19.32 9.54
C LEU A 33 -1.00 20.02 8.60
N VAL A 34 -1.87 20.93 9.14
CA VAL A 34 -2.86 21.66 8.34
C VAL A 34 -2.25 22.93 7.77
N ASN A 35 -1.78 22.88 6.52
CA ASN A 35 -1.30 24.07 5.81
C ASN A 35 -2.49 24.92 5.35
N LYS A 36 -2.58 26.16 5.86
CA LYS A 36 -3.65 27.11 5.52
C LYS A 36 -3.27 28.04 4.37
N THR A 37 -1.97 28.19 4.09
CA THR A 37 -1.45 29.15 3.10
C THR A 37 -1.41 28.54 1.70
N ASP A 38 -0.92 27.32 1.60
CA ASP A 38 -0.72 26.64 0.32
C ASP A 38 -1.07 25.12 0.41
N PRO A 39 -2.35 24.79 0.67
CA PRO A 39 -2.79 23.40 0.66
C PRO A 39 -2.87 22.88 -0.76
N ALA A 40 -2.57 21.59 -0.96
CA ALA A 40 -2.65 20.96 -2.29
C ALA A 40 -4.11 20.72 -2.77
N TRP A 41 -5.13 20.93 -1.93
CA TRP A 41 -6.51 20.64 -2.28
C TRP A 41 -7.03 21.38 -3.52
N PRO A 42 -6.80 22.69 -3.71
CA PRO A 42 -7.23 23.38 -4.93
C PRO A 42 -6.69 22.74 -6.21
N LEU A 43 -5.46 22.23 -6.18
CA LEU A 43 -4.85 21.51 -7.30
C LEU A 43 -5.54 20.16 -7.54
N VAL A 44 -5.73 19.36 -6.48
CA VAL A 44 -6.44 18.08 -6.56
C VAL A 44 -7.86 18.26 -7.07
N LYS A 45 -8.57 19.28 -6.55
CA LYS A 45 -9.91 19.62 -7.02
C LYS A 45 -9.96 19.96 -8.52
N LYS A 46 -8.99 20.74 -9.01
CA LYS A 46 -8.87 21.05 -10.43
C LYS A 46 -8.71 19.78 -11.28
N TRP A 47 -7.91 18.81 -10.84
CA TRP A 47 -7.77 17.53 -11.54
C TRP A 47 -9.09 16.73 -11.55
N ILE A 48 -9.80 16.70 -10.41
CA ILE A 48 -11.12 16.06 -10.31
C ILE A 48 -12.13 16.72 -11.26
N ASP A 49 -12.19 18.05 -11.28
CA ASP A 49 -13.15 18.82 -12.10
C ASP A 49 -12.90 18.64 -13.61
N SER A 50 -11.65 18.28 -14.00
CA SER A 50 -11.26 18.02 -15.41
C SER A 50 -11.13 16.54 -15.77
N ALA A 51 -11.46 15.64 -14.84
CA ALA A 51 -11.25 14.20 -15.01
C ALA A 51 -12.05 13.64 -16.19
N LYS A 52 -11.42 12.75 -16.97
CA LYS A 52 -12.05 12.00 -18.07
C LYS A 52 -12.79 10.75 -17.57
N ASN A 53 -12.26 10.13 -16.52
CA ASN A 53 -12.88 8.98 -15.89
C ASN A 53 -13.98 9.45 -14.92
N LYS A 54 -14.90 8.55 -14.60
CA LYS A 54 -15.93 8.85 -13.61
C LYS A 54 -15.30 8.91 -12.21
N VAL A 55 -15.31 10.10 -11.60
CA VAL A 55 -14.78 10.36 -10.26
C VAL A 55 -15.92 10.73 -9.33
N GLU A 56 -15.99 10.08 -8.17
CA GLU A 56 -16.91 10.41 -7.09
C GLU A 56 -16.09 10.70 -5.82
N VAL A 57 -16.18 11.92 -5.32
CA VAL A 57 -15.59 12.34 -4.05
C VAL A 57 -16.58 12.04 -2.94
N LEU A 58 -16.19 11.17 -2.01
CA LEU A 58 -17.05 10.78 -0.91
C LEU A 58 -17.10 11.87 0.17
N PRO A 59 -18.26 12.05 0.83
CA PRO A 59 -18.44 13.03 1.89
C PRO A 59 -17.39 12.86 2.99
N VAL A 60 -16.92 13.98 3.52
CA VAL A 60 -15.94 14.05 4.61
C VAL A 60 -16.63 14.41 5.93
N ASP A 61 -16.27 13.69 7.00
CA ASP A 61 -16.48 14.12 8.38
C ASP A 61 -15.25 14.89 8.84
N SER A 62 -15.41 16.19 9.12
CA SER A 62 -14.28 17.07 9.46
C SER A 62 -13.57 16.70 10.76
N ALA A 63 -14.27 16.11 11.75
CA ALA A 63 -13.65 15.66 12.98
C ALA A 63 -12.80 14.42 12.74
N LYS A 64 -13.36 13.44 12.03
CA LYS A 64 -12.66 12.22 11.63
C LYS A 64 -11.48 12.51 10.70
N ALA A 65 -11.63 13.45 9.76
CA ALA A 65 -10.55 13.83 8.85
C ALA A 65 -9.33 14.41 9.59
N LYS A 66 -9.55 15.23 10.61
CA LYS A 66 -8.48 15.76 11.48
C LYS A 66 -7.78 14.65 12.24
N GLU A 67 -8.52 13.73 12.82
CA GLU A 67 -7.97 12.57 13.52
C GLU A 67 -7.14 11.68 12.58
N VAL A 68 -7.68 11.34 11.42
CA VAL A 68 -6.99 10.49 10.43
C VAL A 68 -5.75 11.17 9.88
N LEU A 69 -5.79 12.48 9.61
CA LEU A 69 -4.63 13.27 9.19
C LEU A 69 -3.51 13.24 10.24
N TYR A 70 -3.90 13.42 11.52
CA TYR A 70 -2.96 13.36 12.63
C TYR A 70 -2.36 11.98 12.80
N ASN A 71 -3.15 10.92 12.75
CA ASN A 71 -2.68 9.54 12.87
C ASN A 71 -1.80 9.11 11.68
N ALA A 72 -2.11 9.58 10.47
CA ALA A 72 -1.29 9.33 9.29
C ALA A 72 -0.02 10.19 9.22
N GLN A 73 0.10 11.23 10.06
CA GLN A 73 1.22 12.18 10.06
C GLN A 73 1.50 12.81 8.68
N MET A 74 0.43 13.12 7.94
CA MET A 74 0.50 13.72 6.59
C MET A 74 0.13 15.20 6.65
N THR A 75 0.84 16.04 5.88
CA THR A 75 0.52 17.46 5.76
C THR A 75 -0.42 17.74 4.59
N THR A 76 -1.35 18.68 4.75
CA THR A 76 -2.23 19.14 3.67
C THR A 76 -1.50 19.93 2.57
N TYR A 77 -0.22 20.26 2.74
CA TYR A 77 0.66 20.72 1.67
C TYR A 77 0.85 19.64 0.59
N ALA A 78 0.89 18.37 0.97
CA ALA A 78 0.98 17.25 0.04
C ALA A 78 -0.41 16.81 -0.44
N THR A 79 -0.50 16.31 -1.67
CA THR A 79 -1.75 15.82 -2.28
C THR A 79 -2.40 14.72 -1.45
N LEU A 80 -1.61 13.80 -0.86
CA LEU A 80 -2.13 12.74 0.00
C LEU A 80 -2.84 13.29 1.25
N GLY A 81 -2.16 14.18 2.00
CA GLY A 81 -2.77 14.80 3.18
C GLY A 81 -3.99 15.67 2.83
N SER A 82 -3.98 16.32 1.64
CA SER A 82 -5.14 17.05 1.15
C SER A 82 -6.33 16.13 0.82
N VAL A 83 -6.11 14.96 0.24
CA VAL A 83 -7.17 13.96 0.02
C VAL A 83 -7.73 13.47 1.36
N ILE A 84 -6.88 13.12 2.32
CA ILE A 84 -7.31 12.69 3.66
C ILE A 84 -8.17 13.77 4.34
N TYR A 85 -7.74 15.03 4.27
CA TYR A 85 -8.39 16.11 5.01
C TYR A 85 -9.72 16.57 4.39
N ASN A 86 -9.86 16.47 3.08
CA ASN A 86 -11.00 17.01 2.34
C ASN A 86 -11.97 15.96 1.80
N THR A 87 -11.69 14.66 1.95
CA THR A 87 -12.55 13.59 1.41
C THR A 87 -12.67 12.43 2.37
N GLY A 88 -13.82 11.75 2.34
CA GLY A 88 -13.98 10.42 2.94
C GLY A 88 -13.25 9.33 2.15
N GLY A 89 -12.85 9.64 0.92
CA GLY A 89 -12.19 8.82 -0.09
C GLY A 89 -12.63 9.22 -1.47
N ILE A 90 -12.03 8.64 -2.51
CA ILE A 90 -12.38 8.91 -3.91
C ILE A 90 -12.62 7.58 -4.62
N MET A 91 -13.78 7.48 -5.28
CA MET A 91 -14.18 6.31 -6.07
C MET A 91 -14.01 6.62 -7.55
N ILE A 92 -13.32 5.74 -8.26
CA ILE A 92 -13.08 5.85 -9.71
C ILE A 92 -13.84 4.72 -10.41
N ASP A 93 -14.44 5.02 -11.56
CA ASP A 93 -15.24 4.08 -12.36
C ASP A 93 -16.29 3.34 -11.49
N ASN A 94 -17.14 4.11 -10.80
CA ASN A 94 -18.17 3.61 -9.89
C ASN A 94 -17.63 2.86 -8.65
N GLY A 95 -16.35 2.99 -8.31
CA GLY A 95 -15.68 2.29 -7.22
C GLY A 95 -14.87 1.07 -7.68
N TRP A 96 -14.54 1.00 -8.96
CA TRP A 96 -13.54 0.03 -9.44
C TRP A 96 -12.20 0.25 -8.74
N ILE A 97 -11.70 1.50 -8.69
CA ILE A 97 -10.59 1.89 -7.82
C ILE A 97 -11.17 2.68 -6.65
N ARG A 98 -10.68 2.40 -5.45
CA ARG A 98 -11.09 3.04 -4.19
C ARG A 98 -9.87 3.65 -3.53
N ILE A 99 -9.72 4.96 -3.65
CA ILE A 99 -8.63 5.73 -3.04
C ILE A 99 -9.04 6.08 -1.62
N LEU A 100 -8.20 5.73 -0.64
CA LEU A 100 -8.48 5.91 0.77
C LEU A 100 -8.33 7.39 1.17
N GLY A 101 -9.32 7.90 1.89
CA GLY A 101 -9.33 9.19 2.55
C GLY A 101 -9.52 9.03 4.05
N SER A 102 -10.35 9.88 4.65
CA SER A 102 -10.70 9.82 6.08
C SER A 102 -11.83 8.83 6.42
N GLY A 103 -12.40 8.18 5.43
CA GLY A 103 -13.54 7.28 5.60
C GLY A 103 -14.89 7.97 5.43
N SER A 104 -15.89 7.22 4.95
CA SER A 104 -17.26 7.64 4.66
C SER A 104 -18.17 6.41 4.78
N GLU A 105 -19.48 6.58 4.76
CA GLU A 105 -20.44 5.46 4.79
C GLU A 105 -20.17 4.43 3.70
N ARG A 106 -19.88 4.90 2.47
CA ARG A 106 -19.62 4.02 1.31
C ARG A 106 -18.22 3.40 1.30
N LEU A 107 -17.26 4.01 1.98
CA LEU A 107 -15.89 3.53 2.15
C LEU A 107 -15.49 3.73 3.61
N THR A 108 -15.93 2.82 4.48
CA THR A 108 -15.79 2.95 5.93
C THR A 108 -14.33 2.92 6.41
N ARG A 109 -13.44 2.34 5.61
CA ARG A 109 -12.01 2.30 5.85
C ARG A 109 -11.37 3.67 5.64
N ASN A 110 -10.53 4.11 6.56
CA ASN A 110 -9.65 5.25 6.36
C ASN A 110 -8.19 4.80 6.25
N ILE A 111 -7.35 5.69 5.73
CA ILE A 111 -5.96 5.34 5.42
C ILE A 111 -5.13 4.97 6.66
N ALA A 112 -5.35 5.63 7.81
CA ALA A 112 -4.59 5.37 9.03
C ALA A 112 -4.92 4.01 9.63
N GLU A 113 -6.21 3.74 9.87
CA GLU A 113 -6.68 2.46 10.41
C GLU A 113 -6.41 1.28 9.45
N TRP A 114 -6.56 1.50 8.13
CA TRP A 114 -6.28 0.47 7.14
C TRP A 114 -4.84 -0.02 7.18
N ASN A 115 -3.90 0.87 7.45
CA ASN A 115 -2.47 0.53 7.55
C ASN A 115 -2.06 0.03 8.94
N LYS A 116 -2.82 0.34 10.01
CA LYS A 116 -2.52 -0.11 11.38
C LYS A 116 -2.56 -1.64 11.46
N GLY A 117 -1.51 -2.23 12.00
CA GLY A 117 -1.31 -3.69 12.07
C GLY A 117 -0.88 -4.37 10.77
N LYS A 118 -0.70 -3.61 9.67
CA LYS A 118 -0.18 -4.10 8.38
C LYS A 118 1.21 -3.52 8.10
N THR A 119 1.29 -2.22 7.93
CA THR A 119 2.51 -1.46 7.62
C THR A 119 2.91 -0.52 8.75
N ILE A 120 1.95 -0.08 9.55
CA ILE A 120 2.10 0.77 10.73
C ILE A 120 1.93 -0.08 11.98
N LYS A 121 2.90 -0.09 12.89
CA LYS A 121 2.75 -0.65 14.25
C LYS A 121 2.20 0.43 15.18
N GLU A 122 2.93 1.55 15.29
CA GLU A 122 2.48 2.73 16.00
C GLU A 122 2.47 3.94 15.05
N TYR A 123 1.55 4.89 15.27
CA TYR A 123 1.48 6.09 14.45
C TYR A 123 2.76 6.93 14.61
N GLY A 124 3.31 7.38 13.48
CA GLY A 124 4.60 8.07 13.43
C GLY A 124 5.81 7.17 13.20
N ASP A 125 5.63 5.85 13.15
CA ASP A 125 6.70 4.93 12.83
C ASP A 125 7.21 5.12 11.39
N ASN A 126 8.49 4.76 11.17
CA ASN A 126 9.00 4.53 9.83
C ASN A 126 8.38 3.26 9.27
N ILE A 127 7.72 3.37 8.12
CA ILE A 127 7.00 2.28 7.49
C ILE A 127 7.65 1.84 6.18
N PRO A 128 7.58 0.56 5.79
CA PRO A 128 8.16 0.08 4.54
C PRO A 128 7.38 0.57 3.31
N TYR A 129 6.08 0.71 3.42
CA TYR A 129 5.16 1.25 2.40
C TYR A 129 3.84 1.64 3.04
N LEU A 130 3.05 2.47 2.37
CA LEU A 130 1.73 2.91 2.80
C LEU A 130 0.67 2.50 1.78
N LEU A 131 -0.28 1.67 2.17
CA LEU A 131 -1.44 1.32 1.34
C LEU A 131 -2.35 2.53 1.19
N ILE A 132 -2.63 2.93 -0.05
CA ILE A 132 -3.36 4.16 -0.40
C ILE A 132 -4.66 3.93 -1.14
N ALA A 133 -4.79 2.81 -1.82
CA ALA A 133 -5.96 2.44 -2.61
C ALA A 133 -6.02 0.94 -2.84
N ASP A 134 -7.16 0.48 -3.30
CA ASP A 134 -7.37 -0.89 -3.80
C ASP A 134 -8.37 -0.89 -4.97
N ASP A 135 -8.55 -2.05 -5.58
CA ASP A 135 -9.51 -2.22 -6.64
C ASP A 135 -10.49 -3.37 -6.42
N ALA A 136 -11.48 -3.45 -7.30
CA ALA A 136 -12.56 -4.40 -7.20
C ALA A 136 -12.17 -5.87 -7.44
N VAL A 137 -10.96 -6.15 -7.92
CA VAL A 137 -10.45 -7.49 -8.22
C VAL A 137 -9.31 -7.94 -7.30
N GLY A 138 -9.09 -7.20 -6.23
CA GLY A 138 -8.12 -7.54 -5.19
C GLY A 138 -6.70 -7.07 -5.49
N GLY A 139 -6.53 -6.07 -6.34
CA GLY A 139 -5.29 -5.31 -6.48
C GLY A 139 -5.16 -4.26 -5.38
N PHE A 140 -3.92 -3.89 -5.02
CA PHE A 140 -3.63 -2.90 -3.98
C PHE A 140 -2.57 -1.93 -4.45
N PHE A 141 -2.75 -0.64 -4.12
CA PHE A 141 -1.78 0.41 -4.43
C PHE A 141 -1.11 0.88 -3.15
N ALA A 142 0.19 1.07 -3.21
CA ALA A 142 0.97 1.53 -2.06
C ALA A 142 2.07 2.52 -2.47
N ILE A 143 2.32 3.52 -1.64
CA ILE A 143 3.51 4.37 -1.75
C ILE A 143 4.68 3.64 -1.12
N ASN A 144 5.77 3.49 -1.88
CA ASN A 144 6.99 2.85 -1.43
C ASN A 144 7.81 3.76 -0.51
N TYR A 145 8.15 3.27 0.68
CA TYR A 145 9.11 3.90 1.59
C TYR A 145 10.36 3.02 1.80
N GLY A 146 10.67 2.16 0.81
CA GLY A 146 11.85 1.30 0.80
C GLY A 146 11.55 -0.20 0.93
N GLY A 147 10.30 -0.58 1.20
CA GLY A 147 9.90 -1.98 1.34
C GLY A 147 9.51 -2.68 0.04
N LEU A 148 9.30 -1.93 -1.05
CA LEU A 148 8.83 -2.48 -2.33
C LEU A 148 9.86 -2.38 -3.46
N GLY A 149 10.81 -1.44 -3.37
CA GLY A 149 11.83 -1.21 -4.37
C GLY A 149 12.76 -0.05 -4.02
N LYS A 150 13.62 0.36 -4.96
CA LYS A 150 14.62 1.42 -4.75
C LYS A 150 14.06 2.84 -4.94
N ASP A 151 13.00 2.99 -5.69
CA ASP A 151 12.34 4.24 -6.05
C ASP A 151 11.37 4.68 -4.94
N ILE A 152 11.93 5.35 -3.95
CA ILE A 152 11.22 5.85 -2.77
C ILE A 152 10.16 6.88 -3.21
N LYS A 153 8.98 6.85 -2.55
CA LYS A 153 7.79 7.69 -2.79
C LYS A 153 7.03 7.42 -4.09
N ASN A 154 7.49 6.49 -4.93
CA ASN A 154 6.70 6.02 -6.06
C ASN A 154 5.58 5.09 -5.62
N VAL A 155 4.49 5.09 -6.38
CA VAL A 155 3.36 4.18 -6.18
C VAL A 155 3.65 2.85 -6.86
N TYR A 156 3.35 1.78 -6.14
CA TYR A 156 3.39 0.41 -6.61
C TYR A 156 2.00 -0.18 -6.65
N TYR A 157 1.77 -1.09 -7.57
CA TYR A 157 0.56 -1.87 -7.69
C TYR A 157 0.84 -3.35 -7.43
N LEU A 158 0.20 -3.95 -6.43
CA LEU A 158 0.16 -5.40 -6.24
C LEU A 158 -0.88 -5.96 -7.21
N GLU A 159 -0.42 -6.48 -8.33
CA GLU A 159 -1.30 -7.01 -9.37
C GLU A 159 -1.95 -8.34 -8.96
N PRO A 160 -3.28 -8.50 -9.06
CA PRO A 160 -3.97 -9.72 -8.64
C PRO A 160 -3.69 -10.94 -9.53
N ASN A 161 -3.19 -10.73 -10.76
CA ASN A 161 -2.87 -11.78 -11.72
C ASN A 161 -1.40 -12.24 -11.67
N THR A 162 -0.52 -11.52 -10.99
CA THR A 162 0.89 -11.90 -10.82
C THR A 162 1.30 -12.04 -9.36
N LEU A 163 0.55 -11.45 -8.45
CA LEU A 163 0.84 -11.28 -7.03
C LEU A 163 2.23 -10.65 -6.77
N THR A 164 2.65 -9.76 -7.68
CA THR A 164 3.91 -9.02 -7.55
C THR A 164 3.65 -7.52 -7.48
N TRP A 165 4.47 -6.82 -6.68
CA TRP A 165 4.46 -5.38 -6.63
C TRP A 165 5.16 -4.81 -7.86
N GLN A 166 4.42 -4.10 -8.71
CA GLN A 166 4.93 -3.44 -9.92
C GLN A 166 5.01 -1.93 -9.70
N PRO A 167 6.16 -1.28 -9.96
CA PRO A 167 6.26 0.17 -9.88
C PRO A 167 5.43 0.82 -11.00
N LEU A 168 4.67 1.85 -10.66
CA LEU A 168 3.96 2.65 -11.67
C LEU A 168 4.84 3.76 -12.28
N GLY A 169 6.04 3.98 -11.72
CA GLY A 169 6.95 5.06 -12.16
C GLY A 169 6.43 6.46 -11.84
N ALA A 170 5.53 6.58 -10.89
CA ALA A 170 4.79 7.81 -10.58
C ALA A 170 4.63 7.99 -9.07
N GLY A 171 4.72 9.22 -8.57
CA GLY A 171 4.37 9.57 -7.20
C GLY A 171 2.86 9.66 -7.00
N TYR A 172 2.42 9.96 -5.75
CA TYR A 172 0.99 9.95 -5.42
C TYR A 172 0.17 10.97 -6.22
N GLY A 173 0.68 12.18 -6.46
CA GLY A 173 -0.03 13.17 -7.29
C GLY A 173 -0.25 12.70 -8.72
N GLU A 174 0.78 12.12 -9.33
CA GLU A 174 0.70 11.54 -10.67
C GLU A 174 -0.20 10.30 -10.72
N PHE A 175 -0.23 9.50 -9.65
CA PHE A 175 -1.19 8.40 -9.48
C PHE A 175 -2.64 8.89 -9.47
N LEU A 176 -2.94 10.02 -8.80
CA LEU A 176 -4.27 10.63 -8.87
C LEU A 176 -4.63 11.02 -10.30
N VAL A 177 -3.72 11.71 -11.00
CA VAL A 177 -3.92 12.09 -12.42
C VAL A 177 -4.09 10.85 -13.29
N PHE A 178 -3.29 9.80 -13.06
CA PHE A 178 -3.47 8.51 -13.74
C PHE A 178 -4.89 7.96 -13.53
N CYS A 179 -5.39 7.92 -12.29
CA CYS A 179 -6.74 7.45 -12.00
C CYS A 179 -7.83 8.32 -12.65
N PHE A 180 -7.61 9.62 -12.77
CA PHE A 180 -8.61 10.56 -13.29
C PHE A 180 -8.64 10.62 -14.82
N ASP A 181 -7.48 10.50 -15.50
CA ASP A 181 -7.35 10.84 -16.91
C ASP A 181 -6.90 9.71 -17.83
N SER A 182 -6.27 8.65 -17.29
CA SER A 182 -5.72 7.58 -18.12
C SER A 182 -6.78 6.61 -18.62
N ASP A 183 -6.47 5.89 -19.69
CA ASP A 183 -7.28 4.77 -20.20
C ASP A 183 -7.19 3.57 -19.23
N LEU A 184 -8.10 3.54 -18.26
CA LEU A 184 -8.19 2.46 -17.29
C LEU A 184 -8.60 1.13 -17.92
N SER A 185 -9.24 1.13 -19.10
CA SER A 185 -9.58 -0.11 -19.81
C SER A 185 -8.33 -0.79 -20.33
N LYS A 186 -7.33 0.01 -20.75
CA LYS A 186 -6.02 -0.51 -21.14
C LYS A 186 -5.22 -1.03 -19.94
N PHE A 187 -5.23 -0.30 -18.83
CA PHE A 187 -4.53 -0.72 -17.61
C PHE A 187 -5.09 -2.02 -17.03
N TYR A 188 -6.42 -2.16 -16.99
CA TYR A 188 -7.12 -3.34 -16.48
C TYR A 188 -7.45 -4.36 -17.57
N LYS A 189 -6.74 -4.35 -18.70
CA LYS A 189 -6.94 -5.34 -19.77
C LYS A 189 -6.74 -6.77 -19.22
N GLY A 190 -7.77 -7.61 -19.38
CA GLY A 190 -7.78 -8.99 -18.86
C GLY A 190 -8.15 -9.11 -17.37
N LEU A 191 -8.41 -7.99 -16.68
CA LEU A 191 -8.90 -7.94 -15.29
C LEU A 191 -10.33 -7.43 -15.17
N ARG A 192 -10.91 -6.86 -16.24
CA ARG A 192 -12.32 -6.48 -16.33
C ARG A 192 -13.06 -7.52 -17.17
N TRP A 193 -14.15 -8.06 -16.63
CA TRP A 193 -15.05 -8.99 -17.33
C TRP A 193 -16.18 -8.22 -18.02
N ASN A 194 -16.90 -8.90 -18.92
CA ASN A 194 -18.05 -8.28 -19.60
C ASN A 194 -19.11 -7.81 -18.59
N ASN A 195 -19.62 -6.60 -18.77
CA ASN A 195 -20.61 -5.98 -17.89
C ASN A 195 -20.14 -5.76 -16.43
N TRP A 196 -18.83 -5.72 -16.14
CA TRP A 196 -18.28 -5.51 -14.81
C TRP A 196 -18.89 -4.30 -14.09
N ASN A 197 -19.20 -3.23 -14.83
CA ASN A 197 -19.75 -1.98 -14.32
C ASN A 197 -21.13 -2.13 -13.63
N GLN A 198 -21.92 -3.14 -14.02
CA GLN A 198 -23.21 -3.45 -13.38
C GLN A 198 -23.04 -4.02 -11.96
N PHE A 199 -21.88 -4.59 -11.66
CA PHE A 199 -21.57 -5.25 -10.37
C PHE A 199 -20.86 -4.33 -9.39
N ILE A 200 -20.20 -3.27 -9.88
CA ILE A 200 -19.30 -2.43 -9.06
C ILE A 200 -20.05 -1.30 -8.37
N GLY A 201 -21.09 -0.74 -9.00
CA GLY A 201 -21.77 0.46 -8.48
C GLY A 201 -22.26 0.36 -7.04
N ASN A 202 -22.65 -0.84 -6.61
CA ASN A 202 -23.13 -1.14 -5.25
C ASN A 202 -22.14 -1.99 -4.45
N LEU A 203 -20.88 -2.15 -4.93
CA LEU A 203 -19.89 -2.90 -4.19
C LEU A 203 -19.54 -2.17 -2.89
N ASP A 204 -19.76 -2.86 -1.78
CA ASP A 204 -19.37 -2.38 -0.45
C ASP A 204 -17.86 -2.14 -0.40
N GLY A 205 -17.45 -0.99 0.15
CA GLY A 205 -16.04 -0.59 0.27
C GLY A 205 -15.18 -1.53 1.12
N THR A 206 -15.78 -2.48 1.86
CA THR A 206 -15.08 -3.52 2.63
C THR A 206 -14.96 -4.84 1.88
N LYS A 207 -15.48 -4.93 0.63
CA LYS A 207 -15.51 -6.15 -0.19
C LYS A 207 -14.73 -5.99 -1.49
N THR A 208 -14.30 -7.12 -2.05
CA THR A 208 -13.71 -7.25 -3.37
C THR A 208 -14.09 -8.59 -3.97
N TYR A 209 -13.87 -8.79 -5.28
CA TYR A 209 -14.12 -10.07 -5.92
C TYR A 209 -12.89 -10.98 -5.82
N SER A 210 -13.14 -12.22 -5.43
CA SER A 210 -12.23 -13.37 -5.55
C SER A 210 -12.68 -14.24 -6.71
N PHE A 211 -11.73 -14.83 -7.43
CA PHE A 211 -11.96 -15.60 -8.66
C PHE A 211 -11.52 -17.06 -8.49
N ARG A 212 -12.21 -17.97 -9.19
CA ARG A 212 -11.82 -19.39 -9.33
C ARG A 212 -11.96 -19.81 -10.79
N PRO A 213 -10.87 -20.30 -11.46
CA PRO A 213 -9.48 -20.33 -10.97
C PRO A 213 -8.98 -18.95 -10.50
N TYR A 214 -7.91 -18.92 -9.69
CA TYR A 214 -7.33 -17.63 -9.26
C TYR A 214 -6.70 -16.90 -10.45
N LEU A 215 -6.78 -15.56 -10.48
CA LEU A 215 -6.27 -14.75 -11.60
C LEU A 215 -4.78 -14.95 -11.87
N TRP A 216 -3.98 -15.29 -10.85
CA TRP A 216 -2.55 -15.58 -10.99
C TRP A 216 -2.21 -17.02 -11.46
N GLN A 217 -3.19 -17.87 -11.65
CA GLN A 217 -2.97 -19.19 -12.24
C GLN A 217 -2.84 -19.07 -13.76
N GLU A 218 -1.87 -19.77 -14.32
CA GLU A 218 -1.57 -19.74 -15.75
C GLU A 218 -2.81 -20.12 -16.59
N GLY A 219 -3.03 -19.40 -17.70
CA GLY A 219 -4.15 -19.64 -18.61
C GLY A 219 -5.52 -19.20 -18.08
N THR A 220 -5.58 -18.50 -16.93
CA THR A 220 -6.84 -18.02 -16.38
C THR A 220 -7.47 -16.96 -17.27
N ASP A 221 -8.71 -17.20 -17.68
CA ASP A 221 -9.58 -16.26 -18.39
C ASP A 221 -10.67 -15.77 -17.43
N ILE A 222 -10.65 -14.47 -17.10
CA ILE A 222 -11.58 -13.88 -16.12
C ILE A 222 -13.05 -14.03 -16.50
N GLU A 223 -13.36 -14.14 -17.80
CA GLU A 223 -14.74 -14.38 -18.29
C GLU A 223 -15.28 -15.74 -17.84
N LYS A 224 -14.40 -16.74 -17.74
CA LYS A 224 -14.74 -18.12 -17.38
C LYS A 224 -14.66 -18.38 -15.87
N CYS A 225 -14.15 -17.41 -15.11
CA CYS A 225 -14.03 -17.56 -13.67
C CYS A 225 -15.38 -17.48 -12.95
N THR A 226 -15.56 -18.30 -11.93
CA THR A 226 -16.57 -18.02 -10.90
C THR A 226 -16.09 -16.88 -10.02
N ARG A 227 -17.01 -16.00 -9.61
CA ARG A 227 -16.74 -14.78 -8.82
C ARG A 227 -17.46 -14.86 -7.49
N LYS A 228 -16.76 -14.51 -6.42
CA LYS A 228 -17.34 -14.45 -5.07
C LYS A 228 -16.85 -13.18 -4.37
N LEU A 229 -17.75 -12.48 -3.68
CA LEU A 229 -17.39 -11.37 -2.79
C LEU A 229 -16.72 -11.90 -1.53
N VAL A 230 -15.59 -11.30 -1.17
CA VAL A 230 -14.82 -11.61 0.04
C VAL A 230 -14.47 -10.30 0.75
N GLY A 231 -14.08 -10.37 2.02
CA GLY A 231 -13.52 -9.23 2.73
C GLY A 231 -12.24 -8.73 2.06
N ILE A 232 -12.11 -7.40 1.89
CA ILE A 232 -10.89 -6.81 1.31
C ILE A 232 -9.68 -7.05 2.21
N GLU A 233 -9.88 -7.11 3.53
CA GLU A 233 -8.85 -7.46 4.52
C GLU A 233 -8.35 -8.89 4.32
N ASP A 234 -9.26 -9.85 4.14
CA ASP A 234 -8.92 -11.24 3.91
C ASP A 234 -8.20 -11.40 2.57
N MET A 235 -8.65 -10.66 1.54
CA MET A 235 -7.99 -10.66 0.23
C MET A 235 -6.56 -10.13 0.32
N TYR A 236 -6.34 -9.02 1.03
CA TYR A 236 -5.00 -8.47 1.22
C TYR A 236 -4.07 -9.49 1.89
N ARG A 237 -4.51 -10.06 3.02
CA ARG A 237 -3.72 -11.06 3.77
C ARG A 237 -3.40 -12.28 2.91
N PHE A 238 -4.40 -12.78 2.19
CA PHE A 238 -4.25 -13.90 1.27
C PHE A 238 -3.24 -13.60 0.15
N ASN A 239 -3.37 -12.46 -0.52
CA ASN A 239 -2.49 -12.07 -1.62
C ASN A 239 -1.03 -11.87 -1.15
N ILE A 240 -0.81 -11.25 0.01
CA ILE A 240 0.54 -11.09 0.58
C ILE A 240 1.15 -12.45 0.96
N MET A 241 0.37 -13.35 1.55
CA MET A 241 0.83 -14.71 1.88
C MET A 241 1.22 -15.47 0.61
N LYS A 242 0.35 -15.49 -0.39
CA LYS A 242 0.60 -16.19 -1.67
C LYS A 242 1.74 -15.59 -2.48
N SER A 243 1.88 -14.26 -2.47
CA SER A 243 3.02 -13.58 -3.08
C SER A 243 4.36 -14.07 -2.51
N LYS A 244 4.44 -14.21 -1.19
CA LYS A 244 5.65 -14.72 -0.51
C LYS A 244 5.94 -16.18 -0.90
N GLU A 245 4.92 -17.06 -0.91
CA GLU A 245 5.07 -18.46 -1.31
C GLU A 245 5.58 -18.58 -2.76
N LEU A 246 4.93 -17.90 -3.72
CA LEU A 246 5.32 -17.94 -5.12
C LEU A 246 6.73 -17.38 -5.38
N ASN A 247 7.16 -16.38 -4.62
CA ASN A 247 8.50 -15.83 -4.74
C ASN A 247 9.57 -16.76 -4.14
N ALA A 248 9.25 -17.47 -3.06
CA ALA A 248 10.13 -18.49 -2.48
C ALA A 248 10.34 -19.65 -3.47
N ASP A 249 9.28 -20.15 -4.10
CA ASP A 249 9.33 -21.22 -5.11
C ASP A 249 10.17 -20.82 -6.34
N LYS A 250 10.02 -19.56 -6.80
CA LYS A 250 10.85 -19.03 -7.91
C LYS A 250 12.33 -18.94 -7.53
N GLY A 251 12.65 -18.60 -6.28
CA GLY A 251 14.01 -18.55 -5.76
C GLY A 251 14.65 -19.94 -5.76
N ILE A 252 13.95 -20.96 -5.26
CA ILE A 252 14.42 -22.34 -5.21
C ILE A 252 14.71 -22.88 -6.63
N LYS A 253 13.77 -22.72 -7.57
CA LYS A 253 13.94 -23.14 -8.98
C LYS A 253 15.13 -22.48 -9.66
N LYS A 254 15.39 -21.19 -9.37
CA LYS A 254 16.54 -20.45 -9.93
C LYS A 254 17.87 -20.95 -9.37
N ASP A 255 17.92 -21.35 -8.11
CA ASP A 255 19.14 -21.93 -7.50
C ASP A 255 19.40 -23.37 -8.00
N GLU A 256 18.35 -24.14 -8.23
CA GLU A 256 18.47 -25.49 -8.81
C GLU A 256 18.96 -25.44 -10.27
N SER A 257 18.44 -24.53 -11.10
CA SER A 257 18.88 -24.36 -12.49
C SER A 257 20.36 -23.96 -12.57
N LYS A 258 20.82 -23.01 -11.72
CA LYS A 258 22.23 -22.61 -11.65
C LYS A 258 23.15 -23.77 -11.23
N LYS A 259 22.70 -24.62 -10.29
CA LYS A 259 23.46 -25.80 -9.87
C LYS A 259 23.56 -26.87 -10.96
N GLN A 260 22.56 -26.96 -11.86
CA GLN A 260 22.59 -27.86 -13.00
C GLN A 260 23.53 -27.34 -14.10
N GLU A 261 23.49 -26.05 -14.42
CA GLU A 261 24.41 -25.44 -15.39
C GLU A 261 25.88 -25.61 -14.97
N THR A 262 26.21 -25.38 -13.69
CA THR A 262 27.59 -25.54 -13.17
C THR A 262 28.07 -27.01 -13.18
N LYS A 263 27.16 -27.99 -13.16
CA LYS A 263 27.51 -29.42 -13.27
C LYS A 263 27.70 -29.91 -14.71
N THR A 264 27.19 -29.18 -15.70
CA THR A 264 27.29 -29.54 -17.12
C THR A 264 28.58 -28.96 -17.76
N GLU A 265 29.20 -27.99 -17.11
CA GLU A 265 30.48 -27.37 -17.53
C GLU A 265 31.74 -28.03 -16.91
N GLN A 266 31.60 -29.08 -16.13
CA GLN A 266 32.69 -29.93 -15.59
C GLN A 266 32.69 -31.28 -16.29
#